data_a88debf74a7e7ffb57c3bc47dd149673
#
_entry.id   a88debf74a7e7ffb57c3bc47dd149673
#
_cell.length_a   1.000
_cell.length_b   1.000
_cell.length_c   1.000
_cell.angle_alpha   90.00
_cell.angle_beta   90.00
_cell.angle_gamma   90.00
#
_symmetry.space_group_name_H-M   'P 1'
#
loop_
_entity.id
_entity.type
_entity.pdbx_description
1 polymer ?
#
loop_
_entity_poly.entity_id
_entity_poly.type
_entity_poly.pdbx_seq_one_letter_code
_entity_poly.pdbx_strand_id
1 'polypeptide(L)'
;MRLYQLRIGVQLQYFFERKEANMRRISGLATITTFFALLAMLLSACGGSSTTSGGGTTPTAAPAASVKVALVTDIGGLNDRGFNQLAYTGYKKAEAQYGFTERVIQTQSQNDYVKNLTLATQSVGAGGLVVAVGFLMQAPLDQIAKQNTTTNYAIVDGCAMPANATSCDTLPNVSPLFFKEQEAGCLVGAVAGQMELDGKSKVPNLLGASTIGAVGGIPVPAVTRYIAGYKFCAKKVDPNVKVYINYSQDFADTAKCKDAALAQINQHQADIIFQVAGGCGIGALDAANSKNVYGIGVDADQGYLYPSVITSALKRVDSAVYGIIDLSEKGHYNNNLPRFSLSNNGVGYGTLSSAVPADAKATAETYSSQIQAGTLVVPEDIQNPNTP
;
A
#
# COMPACT_ATOMS: atom_id res chain seq x y z
N MET A 1 -1.98 38.42 27.80
CA MET A 1 -3.07 38.24 26.82
C MET A 1 -3.05 39.27 25.66
N ARG A 2 -2.63 40.49 25.83
CA ARG A 2 -2.58 41.51 24.72
C ARG A 2 -1.45 41.34 23.69
N LEU A 3 -0.36 40.66 24.00
CA LEU A 3 0.76 40.42 23.08
C LEU A 3 0.56 39.23 22.12
N TYR A 4 -0.38 38.35 22.41
CA TYR A 4 -0.70 37.20 21.55
C TYR A 4 -1.65 37.56 20.40
N GLN A 5 -2.53 38.53 20.61
CA GLN A 5 -3.48 39.03 19.61
C GLN A 5 -2.80 39.86 18.51
N LEU A 6 -1.71 40.57 18.83
CA LEU A 6 -0.97 41.39 17.85
C LEU A 6 -0.15 40.53 16.86
N ARG A 7 0.32 39.32 17.25
CA ARG A 7 1.08 38.44 16.36
C ARG A 7 0.21 37.72 15.33
N ILE A 8 -1.03 37.42 15.66
CA ILE A 8 -1.98 36.74 14.73
C ILE A 8 -2.46 37.74 13.67
N GLY A 9 -2.69 39.01 14.02
CA GLY A 9 -3.11 40.03 13.07
C GLY A 9 -2.09 40.32 11.97
N VAL A 10 -0.80 40.38 12.33
CA VAL A 10 0.28 40.66 11.36
C VAL A 10 0.53 39.49 10.41
N GLN A 11 0.37 38.23 10.87
CA GLN A 11 0.52 37.05 10.01
C GLN A 11 -0.65 36.90 9.01
N LEU A 12 -1.86 37.26 9.40
CA LEU A 12 -3.03 37.25 8.50
C LEU A 12 -2.96 38.33 7.42
N GLN A 13 -2.44 39.50 7.76
CA GLN A 13 -2.28 40.57 6.79
C GLN A 13 -1.20 40.27 5.74
N TYR A 14 -0.07 39.65 6.13
CA TYR A 14 0.95 39.17 5.19
C TYR A 14 0.45 38.05 4.25
N PHE A 15 -0.48 37.23 4.70
CA PHE A 15 -1.06 36.15 3.89
C PHE A 15 -2.03 36.67 2.83
N PHE A 16 -2.81 37.72 3.15
CA PHE A 16 -3.73 38.37 2.22
C PHE A 16 -3.01 39.17 1.14
N GLU A 17 -1.99 39.93 1.49
CA GLU A 17 -1.21 40.73 0.52
C GLU A 17 -0.45 39.85 -0.48
N ARG A 18 0.04 38.66 -0.05
CA ARG A 18 0.66 37.69 -0.97
C ARG A 18 -0.30 37.05 -1.95
N LYS A 19 -1.56 36.89 -1.57
CA LYS A 19 -2.60 36.34 -2.45
C LYS A 19 -3.04 37.33 -3.51
N GLU A 20 -3.15 38.61 -3.20
CA GLU A 20 -3.47 39.66 -4.17
C GLU A 20 -2.32 39.92 -5.17
N ALA A 21 -1.09 39.87 -4.74
CA ALA A 21 0.08 40.04 -5.61
C ALA A 21 0.20 38.90 -6.66
N ASN A 22 -0.17 37.67 -6.28
CA ASN A 22 -0.18 36.53 -7.21
C ASN A 22 -1.37 36.57 -8.19
N MET A 23 -2.53 37.06 -7.79
CA MET A 23 -3.67 37.23 -8.70
C MET A 23 -3.44 38.31 -9.77
N ARG A 24 -2.72 39.38 -9.44
CA ARG A 24 -2.38 40.43 -10.41
C ARG A 24 -1.31 40.01 -11.43
N ARG A 25 -0.46 39.02 -11.13
CA ARG A 25 0.52 38.46 -12.09
C ARG A 25 -0.12 37.49 -13.09
N ILE A 26 -1.20 36.81 -12.72
CA ILE A 26 -1.88 35.86 -13.63
C ILE A 26 -2.79 36.62 -14.62
N SER A 27 -3.39 37.74 -14.24
CA SER A 27 -4.22 38.55 -15.14
C SER A 27 -3.40 39.36 -16.18
N GLY A 28 -2.12 39.64 -15.91
CA GLY A 28 -1.23 40.33 -16.86
C GLY A 28 -0.69 39.47 -18.00
N LEU A 29 -0.63 38.15 -17.82
CA LEU A 29 -0.15 37.23 -18.89
C LEU A 29 -1.26 36.78 -19.85
N ALA A 30 -2.52 36.84 -19.44
CA ALA A 30 -3.65 36.40 -20.27
C ALA A 30 -4.06 37.44 -21.35
N THR A 31 -3.66 38.71 -21.19
CA THR A 31 -4.00 39.79 -22.13
C THR A 31 -3.01 39.97 -23.29
N ILE A 32 -1.82 39.40 -23.21
CA ILE A 32 -0.78 39.53 -24.28
C ILE A 32 -0.90 38.41 -25.31
N THR A 33 -1.46 37.25 -24.98
CA THR A 33 -1.60 36.13 -25.91
C THR A 33 -2.82 36.24 -26.84
N THR A 34 -3.81 37.05 -26.51
CA THR A 34 -5.03 37.24 -27.37
C THR A 34 -4.81 38.25 -28.49
N PHE A 35 -3.81 39.11 -28.46
CA PHE A 35 -3.58 40.11 -29.53
C PHE A 35 -2.75 39.58 -30.71
N PHE A 36 -2.03 38.46 -30.56
CA PHE A 36 -1.22 37.85 -31.63
C PHE A 36 -2.01 36.85 -32.48
N ALA A 37 -3.16 36.35 -32.03
CA ALA A 37 -3.97 35.37 -32.75
C ALA A 37 -4.93 36.00 -33.78
N LEU A 38 -5.18 37.33 -33.72
CA LEU A 38 -6.11 38.01 -34.65
C LEU A 38 -5.41 38.63 -35.90
N LEU A 39 -4.07 38.66 -35.95
CA LEU A 39 -3.33 39.27 -37.08
C LEU A 39 -2.87 38.22 -38.13
N ALA A 40 -3.12 36.93 -37.90
CA ALA A 40 -2.71 35.85 -38.83
C ALA A 40 -3.82 35.41 -39.82
N MET A 41 -5.02 36.00 -39.83
CA MET A 41 -6.14 35.56 -40.68
C MET A 41 -6.47 36.46 -41.88
N LEU A 42 -5.63 37.43 -42.25
CA LEU A 42 -5.93 38.38 -43.33
C LEU A 42 -5.01 38.31 -44.57
N LEU A 43 -4.25 37.24 -44.77
CA LEU A 43 -3.38 37.10 -45.95
C LEU A 43 -3.48 35.68 -46.56
N SER A 44 -4.65 35.29 -47.04
CA SER A 44 -4.79 34.16 -47.97
C SER A 44 -6.07 34.26 -48.80
N ALA A 45 -6.10 35.18 -49.71
CA ALA A 45 -7.04 35.15 -50.84
C ALA A 45 -6.27 35.61 -52.06
N CYS A 46 -5.83 34.70 -52.93
CA CYS A 46 -5.91 34.72 -54.36
C CYS A 46 -5.04 33.65 -55.02
N GLY A 47 -5.65 32.79 -55.81
CA GLY A 47 -5.07 32.40 -57.08
C GLY A 47 -4.58 30.96 -57.27
N GLY A 48 -5.29 30.21 -58.15
CA GLY A 48 -4.62 29.26 -59.03
C GLY A 48 -5.06 27.79 -58.93
N SER A 49 -5.75 27.42 -60.01
CA SER A 49 -6.29 26.08 -60.34
C SER A 49 -5.33 24.91 -60.43
N SER A 50 -5.90 23.72 -60.15
CA SER A 50 -5.64 22.40 -60.71
C SER A 50 -4.35 21.68 -60.32
N THR A 51 -4.48 20.58 -59.55
CA THR A 51 -4.30 19.19 -60.02
C THR A 51 -4.69 18.21 -58.90
N THR A 52 -5.56 17.26 -59.23
CA THR A 52 -5.93 16.09 -58.45
C THR A 52 -4.75 15.27 -58.09
N SER A 53 -4.48 15.16 -56.79
CA SER A 53 -3.63 14.11 -56.19
C SER A 53 -4.36 13.62 -54.92
N GLY A 54 -4.89 12.42 -54.97
CA GLY A 54 -5.58 11.80 -53.87
C GLY A 54 -4.66 11.63 -52.65
N GLY A 55 -4.73 12.59 -51.74
CA GLY A 55 -4.19 12.45 -50.38
C GLY A 55 -5.20 11.72 -49.54
N GLY A 56 -5.02 10.41 -49.37
CA GLY A 56 -5.75 9.66 -48.39
C GLY A 56 -5.47 10.25 -47.00
N THR A 57 -6.47 10.94 -46.43
CA THR A 57 -6.51 11.21 -44.98
C THR A 57 -6.58 9.88 -44.27
N THR A 58 -5.43 9.40 -43.76
CA THR A 58 -5.42 8.28 -42.83
C THR A 58 -6.38 8.65 -41.71
N PRO A 59 -7.43 7.86 -41.47
CA PRO A 59 -8.33 8.16 -40.35
C PRO A 59 -7.47 8.13 -39.09
N THR A 60 -7.38 9.25 -38.38
CA THR A 60 -6.86 9.25 -37.02
C THR A 60 -7.71 8.25 -36.27
N ALA A 61 -7.12 7.10 -35.88
CA ALA A 61 -7.82 6.10 -35.10
C ALA A 61 -8.41 6.82 -33.87
N ALA A 62 -9.72 6.67 -33.67
CA ALA A 62 -10.35 7.12 -32.44
C ALA A 62 -9.55 6.55 -31.26
N PRO A 63 -9.34 7.32 -30.17
CA PRO A 63 -8.69 6.78 -28.98
C PRO A 63 -9.37 5.46 -28.63
N ALA A 64 -8.57 4.39 -28.47
CA ALA A 64 -9.10 3.10 -28.03
C ALA A 64 -9.87 3.36 -26.74
N ALA A 65 -11.09 2.81 -26.64
CA ALA A 65 -11.90 2.95 -25.44
C ALA A 65 -11.08 2.40 -24.26
N SER A 66 -10.97 3.19 -23.18
CA SER A 66 -10.24 2.76 -21.98
C SER A 66 -10.85 1.46 -21.43
N VAL A 67 -10.02 0.59 -20.86
CA VAL A 67 -10.44 -0.64 -20.20
C VAL A 67 -11.38 -0.30 -19.06
N LYS A 68 -12.52 -1.00 -18.95
CA LYS A 68 -13.37 -0.86 -17.77
C LYS A 68 -12.72 -1.56 -16.60
N VAL A 69 -12.51 -0.84 -15.51
CA VAL A 69 -11.85 -1.38 -14.32
C VAL A 69 -12.77 -1.30 -13.11
N ALA A 70 -12.86 -2.38 -12.34
CA ALA A 70 -13.55 -2.41 -11.05
C ALA A 70 -12.58 -2.85 -9.95
N LEU A 71 -12.72 -2.26 -8.75
CA LEU A 71 -12.00 -2.63 -7.54
C LEU A 71 -12.99 -3.22 -6.53
N VAL A 72 -12.68 -4.39 -5.97
CA VAL A 72 -13.41 -5.01 -4.85
C VAL A 72 -12.47 -5.07 -3.66
N THR A 73 -12.79 -4.35 -2.58
CA THR A 73 -11.96 -4.34 -1.38
C THR A 73 -12.19 -5.57 -0.51
N ASP A 74 -11.21 -5.86 0.36
CA ASP A 74 -11.42 -6.75 1.49
C ASP A 74 -12.28 -6.08 2.58
N ILE A 75 -12.63 -6.84 3.62
CA ILE A 75 -13.24 -6.28 4.84
C ILE A 75 -12.29 -5.25 5.48
N GLY A 76 -12.85 -4.27 6.20
CA GLY A 76 -12.08 -3.16 6.81
C GLY A 76 -12.26 -1.82 6.06
N GLY A 77 -12.74 -1.85 4.82
CA GLY A 77 -13.09 -0.65 4.04
C GLY A 77 -11.89 0.21 3.63
N LEU A 78 -12.16 1.33 2.96
CA LEU A 78 -11.14 2.20 2.36
C LEU A 78 -10.35 3.06 3.36
N ASN A 79 -10.76 3.10 4.62
CA ASN A 79 -10.13 3.91 5.68
C ASN A 79 -9.30 3.09 6.67
N ASP A 80 -8.84 1.90 6.26
CA ASP A 80 -8.02 1.00 7.07
C ASP A 80 -6.60 1.52 7.34
N ARG A 81 -6.25 2.68 6.80
CA ARG A 81 -4.93 3.32 6.91
C ARG A 81 -3.77 2.48 6.36
N GLY A 82 -4.07 1.49 5.53
CA GLY A 82 -3.09 0.53 5.02
C GLY A 82 -3.56 -0.13 3.73
N PHE A 83 -3.87 -1.41 3.80
CA PHE A 83 -4.03 -2.35 2.70
C PHE A 83 -5.06 -1.94 1.64
N ASN A 84 -6.35 -1.78 2.03
CA ASN A 84 -7.41 -1.39 1.11
C ASN A 84 -7.24 0.06 0.64
N GLN A 85 -6.81 0.96 1.52
CA GLN A 85 -6.56 2.37 1.17
C GLN A 85 -5.46 2.48 0.11
N LEU A 86 -4.37 1.70 0.21
CA LEU A 86 -3.31 1.68 -0.80
C LEU A 86 -3.80 1.12 -2.13
N ALA A 87 -4.59 0.03 -2.11
CA ALA A 87 -5.20 -0.51 -3.33
C ALA A 87 -6.05 0.54 -4.03
N TYR A 88 -6.88 1.26 -3.28
CA TYR A 88 -7.68 2.36 -3.79
C TYR A 88 -6.83 3.52 -4.30
N THR A 89 -5.73 3.85 -3.63
CA THR A 89 -4.79 4.89 -4.09
C THR A 89 -4.20 4.55 -5.46
N GLY A 90 -3.77 3.30 -5.66
CA GLY A 90 -3.28 2.82 -6.96
C GLY A 90 -4.36 2.86 -8.05
N TYR A 91 -5.57 2.43 -7.69
CA TYR A 91 -6.74 2.49 -8.57
C TYR A 91 -7.07 3.94 -8.99
N LYS A 92 -7.13 4.88 -8.04
CA LYS A 92 -7.41 6.32 -8.32
C LYS A 92 -6.31 6.98 -9.16
N LYS A 93 -5.07 6.58 -8.96
CA LYS A 93 -3.95 7.05 -9.80
C LYS A 93 -4.14 6.61 -11.26
N ALA A 94 -4.53 5.35 -11.48
CA ALA A 94 -4.80 4.83 -12.82
C ALA A 94 -6.06 5.49 -13.42
N GLU A 95 -7.13 5.66 -12.66
CA GLU A 95 -8.34 6.38 -13.10
C GLU A 95 -8.02 7.80 -13.58
N ALA A 96 -7.22 8.53 -12.80
CA ALA A 96 -6.81 9.89 -13.17
C ALA A 96 -5.98 9.94 -14.47
N GLN A 97 -5.22 8.88 -14.75
CA GLN A 97 -4.39 8.79 -15.96
C GLN A 97 -5.17 8.34 -17.19
N TYR A 98 -6.06 7.37 -17.05
CA TYR A 98 -6.73 6.70 -18.18
C TYR A 98 -8.18 7.11 -18.36
N GLY A 99 -8.79 7.79 -17.39
CA GLY A 99 -10.13 8.39 -17.51
C GLY A 99 -11.28 7.38 -17.50
N PHE A 100 -11.07 6.14 -17.01
CA PHE A 100 -12.17 5.20 -16.85
C PHE A 100 -13.13 5.62 -15.72
N THR A 101 -14.38 5.15 -15.77
CA THR A 101 -15.36 5.47 -14.72
C THR A 101 -15.09 4.66 -13.46
N GLU A 102 -15.09 5.31 -12.30
CA GLU A 102 -14.90 4.66 -11.00
C GLU A 102 -15.96 3.58 -10.74
N ARG A 103 -15.48 2.38 -10.35
CA ARG A 103 -16.31 1.24 -9.93
C ARG A 103 -15.60 0.56 -8.75
N VAL A 104 -15.94 1.02 -7.53
CA VAL A 104 -15.38 0.48 -6.30
C VAL A 104 -16.49 -0.14 -5.46
N ILE A 105 -16.32 -1.41 -5.11
CA ILE A 105 -17.24 -2.15 -4.26
C ILE A 105 -16.53 -2.45 -2.94
N GLN A 106 -17.00 -1.85 -1.86
CA GLN A 106 -16.48 -2.09 -0.52
C GLN A 106 -17.19 -3.30 0.11
N THR A 107 -16.41 -4.30 0.51
CA THR A 107 -16.93 -5.49 1.16
C THR A 107 -17.11 -5.26 2.65
N GLN A 108 -18.28 -5.62 3.16
CA GLN A 108 -18.62 -5.49 4.59
C GLN A 108 -18.47 -6.83 5.33
N SER A 109 -18.64 -7.95 4.63
CA SER A 109 -18.59 -9.29 5.19
C SER A 109 -17.98 -10.25 4.17
N GLN A 110 -17.31 -11.30 4.64
CA GLN A 110 -16.78 -12.37 3.78
C GLN A 110 -17.89 -13.05 2.95
N ASN A 111 -19.12 -13.10 3.46
CA ASN A 111 -20.27 -13.63 2.74
C ASN A 111 -20.65 -12.83 1.49
N ASP A 112 -20.16 -11.60 1.36
CA ASP A 112 -20.44 -10.72 0.23
C ASP A 112 -19.45 -10.91 -0.93
N TYR A 113 -18.34 -11.63 -0.76
CA TYR A 113 -17.29 -11.73 -1.79
C TYR A 113 -17.81 -12.23 -3.13
N VAL A 114 -18.57 -13.34 -3.17
CA VAL A 114 -19.13 -13.89 -4.40
C VAL A 114 -20.03 -12.87 -5.09
N LYS A 115 -20.94 -12.24 -4.34
CA LYS A 115 -21.85 -11.21 -4.85
C LYS A 115 -21.09 -10.02 -5.40
N ASN A 116 -20.12 -9.50 -4.63
CA ASN A 116 -19.35 -8.31 -5.00
C ASN A 116 -18.49 -8.55 -6.24
N LEU A 117 -17.80 -9.69 -6.33
CA LEU A 117 -17.02 -10.07 -7.50
C LEU A 117 -17.90 -10.28 -8.73
N THR A 118 -19.10 -10.88 -8.56
CA THR A 118 -20.08 -11.03 -9.65
C THR A 118 -20.53 -9.66 -10.19
N LEU A 119 -20.88 -8.73 -9.29
CA LEU A 119 -21.30 -7.39 -9.68
C LEU A 119 -20.14 -6.63 -10.37
N ALA A 120 -18.91 -6.74 -9.86
CA ALA A 120 -17.73 -6.16 -10.48
C ALA A 120 -17.53 -6.71 -11.90
N THR A 121 -17.58 -8.04 -12.07
CA THR A 121 -17.43 -8.72 -13.36
C THR A 121 -18.49 -8.24 -14.37
N GLN A 122 -19.76 -8.19 -13.97
CA GLN A 122 -20.85 -7.70 -14.82
C GLN A 122 -20.64 -6.23 -15.22
N SER A 123 -20.12 -5.39 -14.31
CA SER A 123 -19.90 -3.97 -14.56
C SER A 123 -18.81 -3.69 -15.58
N VAL A 124 -17.78 -4.51 -15.63
CA VAL A 124 -16.66 -4.35 -16.57
C VAL A 124 -16.88 -5.12 -17.88
N GLY A 125 -17.46 -6.31 -17.82
CA GLY A 125 -17.76 -7.14 -18.99
C GLY A 125 -16.52 -7.73 -19.65
N ALA A 126 -16.69 -8.22 -20.89
CA ALA A 126 -15.60 -8.79 -21.68
C ALA A 126 -14.49 -7.77 -21.96
N GLY A 127 -13.22 -8.17 -21.82
CA GLY A 127 -12.06 -7.32 -21.98
C GLY A 127 -11.82 -6.34 -20.81
N GLY A 128 -12.71 -6.27 -19.81
CA GLY A 128 -12.53 -5.46 -18.61
C GLY A 128 -11.62 -6.14 -17.58
N LEU A 129 -11.25 -5.38 -16.52
CA LEU A 129 -10.40 -5.84 -15.43
C LEU A 129 -11.13 -5.70 -14.09
N VAL A 130 -11.14 -6.76 -13.29
CA VAL A 130 -11.56 -6.74 -11.88
C VAL A 130 -10.33 -6.92 -11.00
N VAL A 131 -10.07 -5.96 -10.12
CA VAL A 131 -9.02 -6.06 -9.10
C VAL A 131 -9.66 -6.45 -7.77
N ALA A 132 -9.36 -7.65 -7.30
CA ALA A 132 -9.76 -8.18 -5.99
C ALA A 132 -8.65 -7.92 -4.97
N VAL A 133 -8.98 -7.38 -3.80
CA VAL A 133 -8.01 -7.00 -2.78
C VAL A 133 -8.13 -7.95 -1.59
N GLY A 134 -7.19 -8.91 -1.47
CA GLY A 134 -7.07 -9.75 -0.29
C GLY A 134 -7.21 -11.25 -0.53
N PHE A 135 -6.44 -12.01 0.27
CA PHE A 135 -6.33 -13.46 0.25
C PHE A 135 -7.68 -14.19 0.38
N LEU A 136 -8.59 -13.64 1.19
CA LEU A 136 -9.87 -14.31 1.49
C LEU A 136 -10.79 -14.43 0.27
N MET A 137 -10.53 -13.69 -0.80
CA MET A 137 -11.29 -13.77 -2.06
C MET A 137 -10.81 -14.85 -3.03
N GLN A 138 -9.79 -15.65 -2.71
CA GLN A 138 -9.21 -16.64 -3.62
C GLN A 138 -10.24 -17.63 -4.18
N ALA A 139 -11.01 -18.31 -3.32
CA ALA A 139 -11.98 -19.29 -3.73
C ALA A 139 -13.20 -18.69 -4.47
N PRO A 140 -13.80 -17.58 -4.01
CA PRO A 140 -14.78 -16.84 -4.79
C PRO A 140 -14.28 -16.40 -6.16
N LEU A 141 -13.05 -15.88 -6.24
CA LEU A 141 -12.46 -15.42 -7.49
C LEU A 141 -12.21 -16.57 -8.46
N ASP A 142 -11.68 -17.70 -7.98
CA ASP A 142 -11.46 -18.90 -8.79
C ASP A 142 -12.74 -19.35 -9.49
N GLN A 143 -13.83 -19.46 -8.73
CA GLN A 143 -15.13 -19.83 -9.24
C GLN A 143 -15.63 -18.88 -10.34
N ILE A 144 -15.52 -17.57 -10.11
CA ILE A 144 -16.04 -16.53 -11.01
C ILE A 144 -15.16 -16.42 -12.26
N ALA A 145 -13.85 -16.44 -12.12
CA ALA A 145 -12.92 -16.32 -13.23
C ALA A 145 -13.04 -17.49 -14.24
N LYS A 146 -13.27 -18.72 -13.76
CA LYS A 146 -13.54 -19.89 -14.60
C LYS A 146 -14.83 -19.75 -15.44
N GLN A 147 -15.82 -19.04 -14.92
CA GLN A 147 -17.10 -18.81 -15.60
C GLN A 147 -17.06 -17.61 -16.56
N ASN A 148 -16.06 -16.73 -16.42
CA ASN A 148 -15.96 -15.46 -17.16
C ASN A 148 -14.58 -15.29 -17.79
N THR A 149 -14.23 -16.22 -18.69
CA THR A 149 -12.89 -16.33 -19.28
C THR A 149 -12.47 -15.16 -20.18
N THR A 150 -13.40 -14.31 -20.56
CA THR A 150 -13.15 -13.09 -21.36
C THR A 150 -12.95 -11.83 -20.51
N THR A 151 -13.15 -11.92 -19.20
CA THR A 151 -12.85 -10.84 -18.23
C THR A 151 -11.53 -11.14 -17.56
N ASN A 152 -10.67 -10.14 -17.41
CA ASN A 152 -9.40 -10.25 -16.70
C ASN A 152 -9.58 -9.94 -15.21
N TYR A 153 -8.78 -10.60 -14.40
CA TYR A 153 -8.78 -10.43 -12.95
C TYR A 153 -7.36 -10.23 -12.44
N ALA A 154 -7.23 -9.45 -11.39
CA ALA A 154 -6.02 -9.42 -10.57
C ALA A 154 -6.42 -9.61 -9.10
N ILE A 155 -5.57 -10.28 -8.33
CA ILE A 155 -5.82 -10.48 -6.90
C ILE A 155 -4.59 -10.16 -6.08
N VAL A 156 -4.73 -9.23 -5.13
CA VAL A 156 -3.67 -8.86 -4.19
C VAL A 156 -3.58 -9.90 -3.08
N ASP A 157 -2.37 -10.37 -2.78
CA ASP A 157 -2.04 -11.38 -1.76
C ASP A 157 -2.62 -12.77 -1.99
N GLY A 158 -3.13 -13.03 -3.18
CA GLY A 158 -3.77 -14.30 -3.47
C GLY A 158 -3.61 -14.73 -4.93
N CYS A 159 -4.30 -15.82 -5.26
CA CYS A 159 -4.41 -16.40 -6.60
C CYS A 159 -5.81 -16.99 -6.79
N ALA A 160 -6.13 -17.42 -8.01
CA ALA A 160 -7.27 -18.32 -8.21
C ALA A 160 -6.96 -19.64 -7.50
N MET A 161 -7.74 -19.99 -6.49
CA MET A 161 -7.52 -21.24 -5.73
C MET A 161 -8.86 -21.79 -5.26
N PRO A 162 -9.24 -22.99 -5.70
CA PRO A 162 -10.47 -23.62 -5.24
C PRO A 162 -10.54 -23.75 -3.71
N ALA A 163 -11.74 -23.78 -3.17
CA ALA A 163 -11.94 -24.04 -1.74
C ALA A 163 -11.26 -25.38 -1.36
N ASN A 164 -10.54 -25.37 -0.24
CA ASN A 164 -9.77 -26.52 0.30
C ASN A 164 -8.59 -27.00 -0.57
N ALA A 165 -8.23 -26.30 -1.64
CA ALA A 165 -7.01 -26.57 -2.37
C ALA A 165 -5.78 -26.05 -1.62
N THR A 166 -4.62 -26.64 -1.90
CA THR A 166 -3.32 -26.25 -1.33
C THR A 166 -2.42 -25.55 -2.34
N SER A 167 -2.89 -25.41 -3.57
CA SER A 167 -2.15 -24.76 -4.67
C SER A 167 -3.08 -23.93 -5.53
N CYS A 168 -2.51 -22.91 -6.15
CA CYS A 168 -3.21 -22.06 -7.10
C CYS A 168 -3.54 -22.80 -8.39
N ASP A 169 -4.68 -22.46 -8.98
CA ASP A 169 -4.98 -22.77 -10.37
C ASP A 169 -4.29 -21.75 -11.28
N THR A 170 -3.74 -22.23 -12.38
CA THR A 170 -3.15 -21.36 -13.40
C THR A 170 -4.22 -20.98 -14.43
N LEU A 171 -4.91 -19.87 -14.18
CA LEU A 171 -5.90 -19.33 -15.11
C LEU A 171 -5.30 -18.21 -15.95
N PRO A 172 -5.47 -18.21 -17.29
CA PRO A 172 -4.86 -17.20 -18.15
C PRO A 172 -5.41 -15.79 -17.93
N ASN A 173 -6.61 -15.69 -17.37
CA ASN A 173 -7.28 -14.42 -17.06
C ASN A 173 -7.18 -14.00 -15.58
N VAL A 174 -6.31 -14.62 -14.78
CA VAL A 174 -6.08 -14.21 -13.38
C VAL A 174 -4.62 -13.92 -13.15
N SER A 175 -4.32 -12.68 -12.73
CA SER A 175 -2.98 -12.23 -12.34
C SER A 175 -2.84 -12.19 -10.82
N PRO A 176 -2.05 -13.07 -10.21
CA PRO A 176 -1.71 -12.96 -8.79
C PRO A 176 -0.71 -11.82 -8.55
N LEU A 177 -0.98 -10.97 -7.57
CA LEU A 177 -0.11 -9.90 -7.14
C LEU A 177 0.48 -10.26 -5.78
N PHE A 178 1.54 -11.07 -5.77
CA PHE A 178 2.21 -11.54 -4.57
C PHE A 178 3.37 -10.64 -4.15
N PHE A 179 3.59 -10.57 -2.85
CA PHE A 179 4.67 -9.82 -2.25
C PHE A 179 5.61 -10.76 -1.46
N LYS A 180 6.80 -10.25 -1.15
CA LYS A 180 7.73 -10.85 -0.22
C LYS A 180 7.69 -10.10 1.11
N GLU A 181 6.57 -10.23 1.80
CA GLU A 181 6.28 -9.53 3.06
C GLU A 181 7.33 -9.81 4.13
N GLN A 182 7.93 -11.00 4.11
CA GLN A 182 9.00 -11.37 5.03
C GLN A 182 10.24 -10.45 4.91
N GLU A 183 10.50 -9.89 3.72
CA GLU A 183 11.62 -8.97 3.54
C GLU A 183 11.36 -7.64 4.30
N ALA A 184 10.16 -7.06 4.19
CA ALA A 184 9.78 -5.87 4.97
C ALA A 184 9.71 -6.15 6.47
N GLY A 185 9.11 -7.29 6.84
CA GLY A 185 9.09 -7.75 8.24
C GLY A 185 10.49 -7.87 8.83
N CYS A 186 11.45 -8.42 8.06
CA CYS A 186 12.84 -8.52 8.46
C CYS A 186 13.46 -7.14 8.78
N LEU A 187 13.25 -6.14 7.93
CA LEU A 187 13.85 -4.82 8.14
C LEU A 187 13.36 -4.17 9.43
N VAL A 188 12.06 -4.21 9.69
CA VAL A 188 11.52 -3.65 10.94
C VAL A 188 11.82 -4.53 12.14
N GLY A 189 12.01 -5.85 11.94
CA GLY A 189 12.51 -6.76 12.95
C GLY A 189 13.95 -6.49 13.32
N ALA A 190 14.80 -6.15 12.34
CA ALA A 190 16.19 -5.76 12.58
C ALA A 190 16.27 -4.43 13.36
N VAL A 191 15.38 -3.46 13.06
CA VAL A 191 15.25 -2.24 13.87
C VAL A 191 14.87 -2.58 15.31
N ALA A 192 13.82 -3.38 15.51
CA ALA A 192 13.34 -3.73 16.85
C ALA A 192 14.41 -4.51 17.65
N GLY A 193 15.06 -5.51 17.04
CA GLY A 193 16.11 -6.28 17.68
C GLY A 193 17.33 -5.44 18.07
N GLN A 194 17.71 -4.46 17.24
CA GLN A 194 18.82 -3.56 17.57
C GLN A 194 18.45 -2.59 18.69
N MET A 195 17.22 -2.07 18.71
CA MET A 195 16.74 -1.22 19.79
C MET A 195 16.76 -1.97 21.14
N GLU A 196 16.35 -3.25 21.16
CA GLU A 196 16.44 -4.11 22.35
C GLU A 196 17.89 -4.35 22.79
N LEU A 197 18.78 -4.63 21.83
CA LEU A 197 20.20 -4.82 22.07
C LEU A 197 20.87 -3.55 22.64
N ASP A 198 20.48 -2.38 22.13
CA ASP A 198 20.93 -1.07 22.63
C ASP A 198 20.43 -0.77 24.04
N GLY A 199 19.26 -1.30 24.41
CA GLY A 199 18.69 -1.26 25.74
C GLY A 199 18.18 0.10 26.18
N LYS A 200 17.55 0.13 27.34
CA LYS A 200 16.85 1.30 27.90
C LYS A 200 17.72 2.55 28.08
N SER A 201 19.02 2.39 28.21
CA SER A 201 19.94 3.53 28.37
C SER A 201 20.05 4.39 27.11
N LYS A 202 19.89 3.80 25.91
CA LYS A 202 19.87 4.48 24.62
C LYS A 202 18.44 4.67 24.10
N VAL A 203 17.50 3.81 24.49
CA VAL A 203 16.11 3.78 24.02
C VAL A 203 15.15 3.92 25.22
N PRO A 204 14.76 5.16 25.60
CA PRO A 204 14.16 5.44 26.92
C PRO A 204 12.84 4.74 27.23
N ASN A 205 12.00 4.47 26.22
CA ASN A 205 10.66 3.87 26.42
C ASN A 205 10.67 2.35 26.43
N LEU A 206 11.83 1.69 26.36
CA LEU A 206 11.93 0.26 26.58
C LEU A 206 11.66 -0.06 28.05
N LEU A 207 10.96 -1.17 28.31
CA LEU A 207 10.69 -1.65 29.66
C LEU A 207 11.88 -2.43 30.24
N GLY A 208 12.72 -2.98 29.37
CA GLY A 208 14.00 -3.65 29.74
C GLY A 208 13.89 -5.15 29.91
N ALA A 209 12.80 -5.77 29.43
CA ALA A 209 12.62 -7.22 29.46
C ALA A 209 13.19 -7.93 28.19
N SER A 210 13.75 -7.20 27.25
CA SER A 210 14.14 -7.65 25.90
C SER A 210 13.02 -8.47 25.25
N THR A 211 11.85 -7.81 25.12
CA THR A 211 10.64 -8.50 24.69
C THR A 211 9.86 -7.62 23.70
N ILE A 212 9.64 -8.15 22.52
CA ILE A 212 8.87 -7.50 21.45
C ILE A 212 7.60 -8.30 21.13
N GLY A 213 6.60 -7.63 20.57
CA GLY A 213 5.32 -8.23 20.23
C GLY A 213 4.98 -8.12 18.75
N ALA A 214 4.15 -9.05 18.26
CA ALA A 214 3.48 -8.94 16.98
C ALA A 214 2.00 -9.28 17.14
N VAL A 215 1.11 -8.41 16.61
CA VAL A 215 -0.33 -8.61 16.58
C VAL A 215 -0.75 -8.80 15.14
N GLY A 216 -1.03 -10.05 14.74
CA GLY A 216 -1.61 -10.38 13.44
C GLY A 216 -3.14 -10.28 13.44
N GLY A 217 -3.71 -10.09 12.25
CA GLY A 217 -5.14 -10.26 12.04
C GLY A 217 -5.51 -11.75 11.97
N ILE A 218 -5.95 -12.22 10.80
CA ILE A 218 -6.14 -13.65 10.52
C ILE A 218 -4.80 -14.23 10.04
N PRO A 219 -4.41 -15.46 10.45
CA PRO A 219 -3.13 -16.05 10.07
C PRO A 219 -3.08 -16.55 8.61
N VAL A 220 -3.29 -15.63 7.67
CA VAL A 220 -3.12 -15.89 6.23
C VAL A 220 -1.65 -15.71 5.81
N PRO A 221 -1.21 -16.26 4.66
CA PRO A 221 0.21 -16.25 4.26
C PRO A 221 0.88 -14.88 4.26
N ALA A 222 0.19 -13.82 3.80
CA ALA A 222 0.76 -12.47 3.81
C ALA A 222 1.05 -11.97 5.23
N VAL A 223 0.15 -12.22 6.19
CA VAL A 223 0.32 -11.85 7.60
C VAL A 223 1.45 -12.67 8.24
N THR A 224 1.45 -13.99 8.03
CA THR A 224 2.45 -14.87 8.65
C THR A 224 3.86 -14.62 8.10
N ARG A 225 4.02 -14.26 6.81
CA ARG A 225 5.31 -13.88 6.22
C ARG A 225 5.89 -12.62 6.86
N TYR A 226 5.11 -11.57 7.04
CA TYR A 226 5.56 -10.37 7.76
C TYR A 226 6.11 -10.73 9.15
N ILE A 227 5.35 -11.51 9.92
CA ILE A 227 5.71 -11.89 11.28
C ILE A 227 6.93 -12.84 11.29
N ALA A 228 7.04 -13.72 10.30
CA ALA A 228 8.20 -14.59 10.12
C ALA A 228 9.50 -13.78 9.95
N GLY A 229 9.49 -12.82 9.01
CA GLY A 229 10.62 -11.93 8.78
C GLY A 229 10.97 -11.10 10.01
N TYR A 230 9.95 -10.53 10.69
CA TYR A 230 10.11 -9.75 11.92
C TYR A 230 10.83 -10.56 13.01
N LYS A 231 10.29 -11.73 13.33
CA LYS A 231 10.88 -12.63 14.34
C LYS A 231 12.28 -13.06 13.97
N PHE A 232 12.50 -13.48 12.71
CA PHE A 232 13.78 -13.98 12.24
C PHE A 232 14.89 -12.93 12.38
N CYS A 233 14.67 -11.72 11.87
CA CYS A 233 15.68 -10.69 11.88
C CYS A 233 15.90 -10.06 13.25
N ALA A 234 14.85 -9.91 14.08
CA ALA A 234 15.01 -9.48 15.45
C ALA A 234 15.92 -10.44 16.24
N LYS A 235 15.67 -11.77 16.12
CA LYS A 235 16.50 -12.79 16.79
C LYS A 235 17.90 -12.92 16.19
N LYS A 236 18.07 -12.60 14.92
CA LYS A 236 19.39 -12.60 14.29
C LYS A 236 20.25 -11.44 14.79
N VAL A 237 19.66 -10.31 15.15
CA VAL A 237 20.33 -9.15 15.76
C VAL A 237 20.54 -9.38 17.25
N ASP A 238 19.49 -9.70 18.00
CA ASP A 238 19.54 -10.07 19.42
C ASP A 238 19.00 -11.49 19.63
N PRO A 239 19.86 -12.50 19.79
CA PRO A 239 19.42 -13.88 20.04
C PRO A 239 18.58 -14.06 21.31
N ASN A 240 18.69 -13.13 22.28
CA ASN A 240 18.00 -13.20 23.56
C ASN A 240 16.60 -12.55 23.51
N VAL A 241 16.29 -11.73 22.49
CA VAL A 241 14.98 -11.08 22.39
C VAL A 241 13.86 -12.11 22.37
N LYS A 242 12.84 -11.88 23.18
CA LYS A 242 11.60 -12.69 23.18
C LYS A 242 10.59 -12.09 22.24
N VAL A 243 9.96 -12.92 21.42
CA VAL A 243 8.96 -12.46 20.43
C VAL A 243 7.63 -13.14 20.75
N TYR A 244 6.64 -12.37 21.18
CA TYR A 244 5.28 -12.85 21.43
C TYR A 244 4.38 -12.53 20.24
N ILE A 245 3.61 -13.52 19.80
CA ILE A 245 2.73 -13.42 18.62
C ILE A 245 1.31 -13.78 19.02
N ASN A 246 0.37 -12.88 18.74
CA ASN A 246 -1.06 -13.10 18.89
C ASN A 246 -1.80 -12.78 17.59
N TYR A 247 -2.90 -13.48 17.34
CA TYR A 247 -3.80 -13.21 16.22
C TYR A 247 -5.16 -12.77 16.75
N SER A 248 -5.63 -11.59 16.30
CA SER A 248 -6.93 -11.04 16.69
C SER A 248 -8.12 -11.74 16.04
N GLN A 249 -7.86 -12.53 14.99
CA GLN A 249 -8.85 -13.16 14.10
C GLN A 249 -9.77 -12.12 13.42
N ASP A 250 -9.26 -10.90 13.21
CA ASP A 250 -10.04 -9.79 12.66
C ASP A 250 -9.13 -8.79 11.91
N PHE A 251 -9.65 -8.15 10.88
CA PHE A 251 -8.94 -7.08 10.15
C PHE A 251 -9.59 -5.69 10.31
N ALA A 252 -10.73 -5.60 11.03
CA ALA A 252 -11.50 -4.36 11.17
C ALA A 252 -11.68 -3.89 12.62
N ASP A 253 -11.95 -4.81 13.55
CA ASP A 253 -12.26 -4.48 14.95
C ASP A 253 -11.00 -4.06 15.73
N THR A 254 -10.83 -2.75 15.89
CA THR A 254 -9.69 -2.15 16.60
C THR A 254 -9.60 -2.58 18.07
N ALA A 255 -10.73 -2.89 18.74
CA ALA A 255 -10.72 -3.31 20.14
C ALA A 255 -10.00 -4.64 20.32
N LYS A 256 -10.22 -5.61 19.42
CA LYS A 256 -9.55 -6.93 19.48
C LYS A 256 -8.03 -6.81 19.38
N CYS A 257 -7.53 -5.97 18.46
CA CYS A 257 -6.09 -5.77 18.32
C CYS A 257 -5.51 -4.97 19.50
N LYS A 258 -6.26 -4.03 20.05
CA LYS A 258 -5.87 -3.29 21.26
C LYS A 258 -5.72 -4.24 22.45
N ASP A 259 -6.67 -5.11 22.66
CA ASP A 259 -6.63 -6.09 23.76
C ASP A 259 -5.46 -7.07 23.60
N ALA A 260 -5.22 -7.55 22.38
CA ALA A 260 -4.08 -8.42 22.09
C ALA A 260 -2.73 -7.73 22.38
N ALA A 261 -2.56 -6.47 21.99
CA ALA A 261 -1.36 -5.71 22.28
C ALA A 261 -1.21 -5.41 23.78
N LEU A 262 -2.29 -5.01 24.45
CA LEU A 262 -2.27 -4.78 25.90
C LEU A 262 -1.90 -6.05 26.68
N ALA A 263 -2.35 -7.22 26.23
CA ALA A 263 -1.94 -8.49 26.84
C ALA A 263 -0.42 -8.72 26.71
N GLN A 264 0.16 -8.48 25.52
CA GLN A 264 1.61 -8.59 25.33
C GLN A 264 2.39 -7.59 26.20
N ILE A 265 1.95 -6.35 26.28
CA ILE A 265 2.61 -5.31 27.08
C ILE A 265 2.52 -5.62 28.57
N ASN A 266 1.31 -5.90 29.08
CA ASN A 266 1.08 -6.04 30.52
C ASN A 266 1.58 -7.37 31.08
N GLN A 267 1.50 -8.48 30.31
CA GLN A 267 1.84 -9.83 30.80
C GLN A 267 3.29 -10.22 30.48
N HIS A 268 3.83 -9.71 29.36
CA HIS A 268 5.15 -10.10 28.86
C HIS A 268 6.15 -8.94 28.81
N GLN A 269 5.72 -7.72 29.18
CA GLN A 269 6.53 -6.52 29.10
C GLN A 269 7.06 -6.24 27.69
N ALA A 270 6.27 -6.58 26.65
CA ALA A 270 6.61 -6.25 25.30
C ALA A 270 6.58 -4.72 25.10
N ASP A 271 7.63 -4.15 24.57
CA ASP A 271 7.80 -2.70 24.48
C ASP A 271 8.03 -2.19 23.05
N ILE A 272 8.02 -3.09 22.06
CA ILE A 272 7.90 -2.77 20.63
C ILE A 272 6.82 -3.67 20.05
N ILE A 273 5.70 -3.08 19.61
CA ILE A 273 4.52 -3.81 19.10
C ILE A 273 4.40 -3.62 17.58
N PHE A 274 4.60 -4.70 16.84
CA PHE A 274 4.38 -4.73 15.40
C PHE A 274 2.94 -5.15 15.08
N GLN A 275 2.15 -4.30 14.44
CA GLN A 275 0.82 -4.63 13.97
C GLN A 275 0.85 -5.16 12.53
N VAL A 276 0.11 -6.25 12.25
CA VAL A 276 -0.08 -6.85 10.92
C VAL A 276 -1.54 -7.27 10.78
N ALA A 277 -2.45 -6.31 10.94
CA ALA A 277 -3.88 -6.60 11.10
C ALA A 277 -4.81 -5.58 10.41
N GLY A 278 -4.35 -4.89 9.35
CA GLY A 278 -5.17 -3.91 8.63
C GLY A 278 -5.72 -2.83 9.56
N GLY A 279 -7.01 -2.51 9.43
CA GLY A 279 -7.69 -1.51 10.28
C GLY A 279 -7.74 -1.88 11.77
N CYS A 280 -7.87 -3.16 12.10
CA CYS A 280 -7.79 -3.67 13.48
C CYS A 280 -6.46 -3.25 14.13
N GLY A 281 -5.35 -3.30 13.39
CA GLY A 281 -4.01 -3.00 13.88
C GLY A 281 -3.80 -1.58 14.39
N ILE A 282 -4.66 -0.63 14.00
CA ILE A 282 -4.66 0.72 14.58
C ILE A 282 -4.89 0.66 16.10
N GLY A 283 -5.70 -0.29 16.57
CA GLY A 283 -5.90 -0.53 18.00
C GLY A 283 -4.63 -1.00 18.71
N ALA A 284 -3.79 -1.81 18.06
CA ALA A 284 -2.50 -2.23 18.62
C ALA A 284 -1.51 -1.04 18.71
N LEU A 285 -1.50 -0.15 17.73
CA LEU A 285 -0.69 1.09 17.78
C LEU A 285 -1.20 2.04 18.88
N ASP A 286 -2.53 2.14 19.06
CA ASP A 286 -3.12 2.92 20.15
C ASP A 286 -2.76 2.34 21.53
N ALA A 287 -2.76 1.01 21.68
CA ALA A 287 -2.28 0.36 22.90
C ALA A 287 -0.82 0.71 23.20
N ALA A 288 0.07 0.60 22.23
CA ALA A 288 1.47 0.95 22.37
C ALA A 288 1.65 2.41 22.79
N ASN A 289 0.93 3.34 22.12
CA ASN A 289 0.95 4.75 22.45
C ASN A 289 0.44 5.03 23.87
N SER A 290 -0.68 4.43 24.26
CA SER A 290 -1.28 4.61 25.59
C SER A 290 -0.41 4.08 26.73
N LYS A 291 0.46 3.11 26.44
CA LYS A 291 1.41 2.51 27.39
C LYS A 291 2.81 3.11 27.31
N ASN A 292 3.01 4.13 26.47
CA ASN A 292 4.29 4.77 26.25
C ASN A 292 5.39 3.78 25.86
N VAL A 293 5.04 2.79 25.03
CA VAL A 293 5.96 1.86 24.38
C VAL A 293 5.93 2.08 22.87
N TYR A 294 6.78 1.43 22.11
CA TYR A 294 6.90 1.67 20.68
C TYR A 294 5.93 0.84 19.85
N GLY A 295 5.49 1.41 18.72
CA GLY A 295 4.67 0.74 17.71
C GLY A 295 5.38 0.67 16.37
N ILE A 296 5.09 -0.37 15.60
CA ILE A 296 5.50 -0.52 14.19
C ILE A 296 4.24 -0.73 13.35
N GLY A 297 4.08 0.09 12.32
CA GLY A 297 2.97 0.02 11.37
C GLY A 297 3.18 -1.00 10.26
N VAL A 298 2.16 -1.19 9.40
CA VAL A 298 2.20 -2.11 8.26
C VAL A 298 1.59 -1.49 6.99
N ASP A 299 2.00 -1.99 5.84
CA ASP A 299 1.58 -1.64 4.48
C ASP A 299 1.90 -0.20 4.11
N ALA A 300 1.29 0.80 4.76
CA ALA A 300 1.54 2.22 4.60
C ALA A 300 2.49 2.76 5.68
N ASP A 301 3.10 3.93 5.45
CA ASP A 301 3.85 4.63 6.50
C ASP A 301 2.86 5.26 7.50
N GLN A 302 2.70 4.60 8.65
CA GLN A 302 1.72 4.93 9.69
C GLN A 302 2.29 5.81 10.82
N GLY A 303 3.53 6.35 10.66
CA GLY A 303 4.17 7.21 11.66
C GLY A 303 3.38 8.46 12.04
N TYR A 304 2.44 8.88 11.20
CA TYR A 304 1.56 10.04 11.47
C TYR A 304 0.41 9.74 12.44
N LEU A 305 0.10 8.48 12.72
CA LEU A 305 -1.03 8.10 13.58
C LEU A 305 -0.74 8.39 15.05
N TYR A 306 0.44 8.00 15.52
CA TYR A 306 0.83 8.17 16.92
C TYR A 306 2.34 8.46 17.03
N PRO A 307 2.76 9.31 18.01
CA PRO A 307 4.18 9.59 18.26
C PRO A 307 5.00 8.35 18.63
N SER A 308 4.36 7.30 19.15
CA SER A 308 5.00 6.02 19.50
C SER A 308 5.34 5.16 18.27
N VAL A 309 4.79 5.45 17.09
CA VAL A 309 5.09 4.68 15.89
C VAL A 309 6.46 5.06 15.36
N ILE A 310 7.38 4.10 15.41
CA ILE A 310 8.80 4.33 15.08
C ILE A 310 9.11 4.12 13.61
N THR A 311 8.36 3.30 12.92
CA THR A 311 8.44 3.03 11.47
C THR A 311 7.26 2.14 11.05
N SER A 312 7.23 1.70 9.79
CA SER A 312 6.23 0.76 9.26
C SER A 312 6.88 -0.22 8.28
N ALA A 313 6.42 -1.47 8.26
CA ALA A 313 6.80 -2.45 7.22
C ALA A 313 5.96 -2.16 5.97
N LEU A 314 6.58 -1.54 4.97
CA LEU A 314 5.89 -1.05 3.78
C LEU A 314 5.60 -2.17 2.76
N LYS A 315 4.45 -2.05 2.10
CA LYS A 315 4.00 -2.89 0.98
C LYS A 315 3.32 -2.02 -0.07
N ARG A 316 3.86 -2.04 -1.27
CA ARG A 316 3.43 -1.13 -2.33
C ARG A 316 2.24 -1.69 -3.11
N VAL A 317 1.14 -1.93 -2.39
CA VAL A 317 -0.15 -2.35 -2.98
C VAL A 317 -0.64 -1.31 -3.99
N ASP A 318 -0.41 -0.03 -3.72
CA ASP A 318 -0.70 1.07 -4.63
C ASP A 318 0.00 0.90 -5.99
N SER A 319 1.28 0.55 -5.97
CA SER A 319 2.08 0.36 -7.18
C SER A 319 1.68 -0.91 -7.93
N ALA A 320 1.34 -1.99 -7.22
CA ALA A 320 0.90 -3.25 -7.81
C ALA A 320 -0.45 -3.09 -8.53
N VAL A 321 -1.43 -2.45 -7.88
CA VAL A 321 -2.75 -2.20 -8.46
C VAL A 321 -2.65 -1.23 -9.65
N TYR A 322 -1.92 -0.13 -9.50
CA TYR A 322 -1.66 0.77 -10.61
C TYR A 322 -1.01 0.03 -11.79
N GLY A 323 0.01 -0.78 -11.53
CA GLY A 323 0.79 -1.47 -12.55
C GLY A 323 -0.03 -2.47 -13.38
N ILE A 324 -0.91 -3.26 -12.75
CA ILE A 324 -1.74 -4.21 -13.49
C ILE A 324 -2.82 -3.48 -14.31
N ILE A 325 -3.34 -2.36 -13.84
CA ILE A 325 -4.26 -1.52 -14.62
C ILE A 325 -3.52 -0.90 -15.81
N ASP A 326 -2.32 -0.34 -15.59
CA ASP A 326 -1.47 0.24 -16.64
C ASP A 326 -1.14 -0.78 -17.74
N LEU A 327 -0.79 -2.02 -17.35
CA LEU A 327 -0.56 -3.12 -18.30
C LEU A 327 -1.83 -3.46 -19.09
N SER A 328 -2.98 -3.50 -18.43
CA SER A 328 -4.26 -3.81 -19.09
C SER A 328 -4.66 -2.73 -20.09
N GLU A 329 -4.51 -1.46 -19.74
CA GLU A 329 -4.81 -0.32 -20.62
C GLU A 329 -3.91 -0.30 -21.87
N LYS A 330 -2.68 -0.78 -21.74
CA LYS A 330 -1.72 -0.90 -22.85
C LYS A 330 -1.89 -2.18 -23.67
N GLY A 331 -2.87 -3.03 -23.36
CA GLY A 331 -3.07 -4.32 -24.03
C GLY A 331 -2.01 -5.38 -23.70
N HIS A 332 -1.28 -5.20 -22.58
CA HIS A 332 -0.21 -6.07 -22.10
C HIS A 332 -0.56 -6.78 -20.79
N TYR A 333 -1.85 -7.08 -20.58
CA TYR A 333 -2.24 -7.84 -19.40
C TYR A 333 -1.38 -9.10 -19.25
N ASN A 334 -0.88 -9.33 -18.02
CA ASN A 334 0.04 -10.43 -17.73
C ASN A 334 -0.38 -11.14 -16.44
N ASN A 335 -0.63 -12.45 -16.54
CA ASN A 335 -1.01 -13.30 -15.42
C ASN A 335 0.20 -13.93 -14.68
N ASN A 336 1.43 -13.58 -15.05
CA ASN A 336 2.66 -14.10 -14.44
C ASN A 336 3.63 -12.96 -14.11
N LEU A 337 3.19 -12.07 -13.23
CA LEU A 337 4.03 -10.98 -12.73
C LEU A 337 5.03 -11.50 -11.68
N PRO A 338 6.26 -10.96 -11.63
CA PRO A 338 7.19 -11.29 -10.57
C PRO A 338 6.65 -10.80 -9.22
N ARG A 339 7.01 -11.53 -8.14
CA ARG A 339 6.66 -11.08 -6.78
C ARG A 339 7.26 -9.71 -6.49
N PHE A 340 6.50 -8.87 -5.84
CA PHE A 340 6.94 -7.57 -5.35
C PHE A 340 7.85 -7.76 -4.13
N SER A 341 9.06 -7.20 -4.18
CA SER A 341 10.16 -7.46 -3.24
C SER A 341 10.96 -6.18 -2.97
N LEU A 342 11.96 -6.25 -2.10
CA LEU A 342 12.94 -5.15 -1.93
C LEU A 342 13.66 -4.81 -3.25
N SER A 343 13.98 -5.83 -4.06
CA SER A 343 14.76 -5.62 -5.29
C SER A 343 14.01 -4.84 -6.38
N ASN A 344 12.66 -4.82 -6.33
CA ASN A 344 11.82 -4.05 -7.26
C ASN A 344 11.01 -2.95 -6.55
N ASN A 345 11.40 -2.56 -5.33
CA ASN A 345 10.71 -1.58 -4.49
C ASN A 345 9.25 -1.92 -4.19
N GLY A 346 8.88 -3.19 -4.21
CA GLY A 346 7.55 -3.67 -3.90
C GLY A 346 7.27 -3.74 -2.39
N VAL A 347 8.30 -3.88 -1.58
CA VAL A 347 8.26 -3.83 -0.12
C VAL A 347 9.43 -3.02 0.42
N GLY A 348 9.39 -2.64 1.71
CA GLY A 348 10.44 -1.86 2.34
C GLY A 348 10.13 -1.52 3.79
N TYR A 349 10.70 -0.42 4.28
CA TYR A 349 10.31 0.17 5.55
C TYR A 349 10.07 1.69 5.41
N GLY A 350 9.24 2.24 6.29
CA GLY A 350 8.82 3.63 6.31
C GLY A 350 9.83 4.56 6.97
N THR A 351 9.42 5.78 7.15
CA THR A 351 10.21 6.81 7.85
C THR A 351 10.55 6.33 9.26
N LEU A 352 11.83 6.40 9.62
CA LEU A 352 12.28 6.14 10.98
C LEU A 352 12.05 7.39 11.83
N SER A 353 11.41 7.23 12.99
CA SER A 353 11.27 8.33 13.95
C SER A 353 12.60 8.66 14.61
N SER A 354 12.68 9.83 15.23
CA SER A 354 13.86 10.27 15.99
C SER A 354 14.16 9.39 17.23
N ALA A 355 13.22 8.53 17.63
CA ALA A 355 13.42 7.58 18.72
C ALA A 355 14.28 6.37 18.30
N VAL A 356 14.44 6.12 16.98
CA VAL A 356 15.24 5.03 16.46
C VAL A 356 16.72 5.42 16.45
N PRO A 357 17.61 4.70 17.18
CA PRO A 357 19.04 4.98 17.19
C PRO A 357 19.69 4.80 15.81
N ALA A 358 20.79 5.50 15.59
CA ALA A 358 21.56 5.40 14.34
C ALA A 358 22.02 3.95 14.06
N ASP A 359 22.38 3.21 15.11
CA ASP A 359 22.78 1.80 15.00
C ASP A 359 21.63 0.92 14.47
N ALA A 360 20.39 1.15 14.93
CA ALA A 360 19.21 0.41 14.44
C ALA A 360 18.91 0.72 12.96
N LYS A 361 19.09 1.97 12.55
CA LYS A 361 18.99 2.36 11.14
C LYS A 361 20.05 1.65 10.30
N ALA A 362 21.33 1.69 10.72
CA ALA A 362 22.45 1.06 10.01
C ALA A 362 22.26 -0.47 9.90
N THR A 363 21.70 -1.10 10.94
CA THR A 363 21.38 -2.54 10.95
C THR A 363 20.32 -2.85 9.89
N ALA A 364 19.22 -2.08 9.81
CA ALA A 364 18.19 -2.27 8.80
C ALA A 364 18.74 -2.07 7.37
N GLU A 365 19.59 -1.07 7.14
CA GLU A 365 20.23 -0.80 5.84
C GLU A 365 21.18 -1.95 5.44
N THR A 366 21.93 -2.51 6.41
CA THR A 366 22.78 -3.68 6.18
C THR A 366 21.96 -4.89 5.76
N TYR A 367 20.87 -5.19 6.48
CA TYR A 367 20.00 -6.31 6.12
C TYR A 367 19.29 -6.09 4.78
N SER A 368 18.85 -4.88 4.49
CA SER A 368 18.28 -4.53 3.18
C SER A 368 19.27 -4.85 2.05
N SER A 369 20.52 -4.43 2.20
CA SER A 369 21.58 -4.71 1.22
C SER A 369 21.86 -6.20 1.07
N GLN A 370 21.90 -6.95 2.17
CA GLN A 370 22.13 -8.40 2.16
C GLN A 370 20.97 -9.16 1.49
N ILE A 371 19.72 -8.76 1.74
CA ILE A 371 18.53 -9.36 1.11
C ILE A 371 18.55 -9.10 -0.39
N GLN A 372 18.82 -7.85 -0.81
CA GLN A 372 18.89 -7.49 -2.23
C GLN A 372 20.03 -8.21 -2.96
N ALA A 373 21.16 -8.43 -2.28
CA ALA A 373 22.29 -9.19 -2.81
C ALA A 373 22.06 -10.73 -2.77
N GLY A 374 20.97 -11.20 -2.15
CA GLY A 374 20.68 -12.63 -1.99
C GLY A 374 21.57 -13.36 -0.97
N THR A 375 22.38 -12.64 -0.19
CA THR A 375 23.26 -13.21 0.85
C THR A 375 22.51 -13.46 2.17
N LEU A 376 21.36 -12.83 2.37
CA LEU A 376 20.44 -13.10 3.45
C LEU A 376 19.09 -13.53 2.87
N VAL A 377 18.74 -14.80 3.07
CA VAL A 377 17.43 -15.36 2.71
C VAL A 377 16.52 -15.31 3.92
N VAL A 378 15.43 -14.56 3.83
CA VAL A 378 14.47 -14.43 4.92
C VAL A 378 13.39 -15.51 4.78
N PRO A 379 13.11 -16.30 5.84
CA PRO A 379 12.11 -17.36 5.79
C PRO A 379 10.70 -16.81 5.65
N GLU A 380 9.84 -17.56 4.95
CA GLU A 380 8.41 -17.24 4.78
C GLU A 380 7.54 -17.88 5.88
N ASP A 381 8.09 -18.78 6.70
CA ASP A 381 7.35 -19.54 7.70
C ASP A 381 7.86 -19.22 9.12
N ILE A 382 6.90 -18.90 10.02
CA ILE A 382 7.17 -18.66 11.45
C ILE A 382 7.57 -19.95 12.18
N GLN A 383 7.05 -21.09 11.71
CA GLN A 383 7.09 -22.35 12.44
C GLN A 383 8.31 -23.20 12.12
N ASN A 384 9.18 -22.77 11.22
CA ASN A 384 10.40 -23.51 10.95
C ASN A 384 11.42 -23.29 12.10
N PRO A 385 11.54 -24.24 13.07
CA PRO A 385 12.44 -24.07 14.21
C PRO A 385 13.91 -24.12 13.82
N ASN A 386 14.22 -24.57 12.60
CA ASN A 386 15.58 -24.69 12.06
C ASN A 386 16.02 -23.42 11.30
N THR A 387 15.21 -22.41 11.24
CA THR A 387 15.63 -21.08 10.80
C THR A 387 16.18 -20.36 12.02
N PRO A 388 17.48 -20.10 12.08
CA PRO A 388 18.14 -19.51 13.24
C PRO A 388 17.60 -18.15 13.58
#